data_3c07aacd488523c73ec1c9e1fd5ac3b0
#
_entry.id   3c07aacd488523c73ec1c9e1fd5ac3b0
#
_cell.length_a   1.000
_cell.length_b   1.000
_cell.length_c   1.000
_cell.angle_alpha   90.00
_cell.angle_beta   90.00
_cell.angle_gamma   90.00
#
_symmetry.space_group_name_H-M   'P 1'
#
loop_
_entity.id
_entity.type
_entity.pdbx_description
1 polymer ?
#
loop_
_entity_poly.entity_id
_entity_poly.type
_entity_poly.pdbx_seq_one_letter_code
_entity_poly.pdbx_strand_id
1 'polypeptide(L)'
;ILRMTYPYLTTRRLKLNKLSILLVRLVPVLYILLATSFVSNILGLTNLTDLMLKVVIKGSSLFVVLYGILMILGGLTTGSIHYYFSKLEKVDFQYKNFIEKKATQFIVIFAYGFLIIYLLQIIDVYDVVTLWVKDFISQPIEIGVISFTLGSILSFLTILIGSFIITSFISKIIDG
;
A
#
# COMPACT_ATOMS: atom_id res chain seq x y z
N ILE A 1 8.44 33.44 -10.69
CA ILE A 1 7.57 32.53 -9.87
C ILE A 1 6.98 31.42 -10.75
N LEU A 2 6.51 31.72 -11.98
CA LEU A 2 5.91 30.72 -12.90
C LEU A 2 6.91 29.70 -13.46
N ARG A 3 8.19 29.99 -13.55
CA ARG A 3 9.23 29.06 -14.06
C ARG A 3 9.64 27.95 -13.07
N MET A 4 9.40 28.14 -11.77
CA MET A 4 9.73 27.13 -10.73
C MET A 4 8.65 26.03 -10.56
N THR A 5 7.43 26.27 -11.01
CA THR A 5 6.32 25.33 -10.87
C THR A 5 6.24 24.30 -12.01
N TYR A 6 6.87 24.57 -13.15
CA TYR A 6 6.77 23.74 -14.37
C TYR A 6 7.33 22.30 -14.22
N PRO A 7 8.53 22.06 -13.65
CA PRO A 7 9.04 20.70 -13.50
C PRO A 7 8.22 19.88 -12.49
N TYR A 8 7.56 20.55 -11.53
CA TYR A 8 6.74 19.91 -10.51
C TYR A 8 5.43 19.35 -11.08
N LEU A 9 4.80 20.10 -11.97
CA LEU A 9 3.58 19.67 -12.66
C LEU A 9 3.82 18.54 -13.66
N THR A 10 4.98 18.51 -14.33
CA THR A 10 5.35 17.44 -15.26
C THR A 10 5.61 16.11 -14.54
N THR A 11 6.28 16.15 -13.39
CA THR A 11 6.53 14.93 -12.59
C THR A 11 5.22 14.37 -12.02
N ARG A 12 4.30 15.22 -11.62
CA ARG A 12 2.97 14.85 -11.15
C ARG A 12 2.10 14.25 -12.27
N ARG A 13 2.16 14.82 -13.48
CA ARG A 13 1.48 14.28 -14.67
C ARG A 13 1.98 12.90 -15.05
N LEU A 14 3.28 12.62 -14.92
CA LEU A 14 3.85 11.29 -15.21
C LEU A 14 3.41 10.21 -14.21
N LYS A 15 3.26 10.55 -12.92
CA LYS A 15 2.72 9.61 -11.91
C LYS A 15 1.22 9.35 -12.11
N LEU A 16 0.44 10.39 -12.41
CA LEU A 16 -0.98 10.26 -12.76
C LEU A 16 -1.18 9.44 -14.03
N ASN A 17 -0.28 9.60 -15.01
CA ASN A 17 -0.33 8.85 -16.27
C ASN A 17 -0.10 7.34 -16.05
N LYS A 18 0.78 6.94 -15.14
CA LYS A 18 0.98 5.51 -14.82
C LYS A 18 -0.26 4.88 -14.15
N LEU A 19 -0.94 5.59 -13.27
CA LEU A 19 -2.17 5.11 -12.62
C LEU A 19 -3.35 5.09 -13.59
N SER A 20 -3.48 6.09 -14.47
CA SER A 20 -4.51 6.09 -15.51
C SER A 20 -4.30 4.96 -16.53
N ILE A 21 -3.05 4.63 -16.89
CA ILE A 21 -2.72 3.49 -17.75
C ILE A 21 -3.10 2.17 -17.05
N LEU A 22 -2.88 2.06 -15.74
CA LEU A 22 -3.27 0.87 -14.97
C LEU A 22 -4.79 0.72 -14.91
N LEU A 23 -5.52 1.81 -14.73
CA LEU A 23 -6.98 1.84 -14.80
C LEU A 23 -7.50 1.34 -16.14
N VAL A 24 -6.96 1.86 -17.25
CA VAL A 24 -7.35 1.44 -18.60
C VAL A 24 -7.07 -0.05 -18.82
N ARG A 25 -5.96 -0.57 -18.27
CA ARG A 25 -5.63 -2.01 -18.34
C ARG A 25 -6.56 -2.90 -17.49
N LEU A 26 -7.20 -2.37 -16.46
CA LEU A 26 -8.16 -3.12 -15.63
C LEU A 26 -9.54 -3.22 -16.29
N VAL A 27 -9.90 -2.30 -17.17
CA VAL A 27 -11.20 -2.29 -17.86
C VAL A 27 -11.51 -3.62 -18.57
N PRO A 28 -10.63 -4.20 -19.39
CA PRO A 28 -10.91 -5.49 -20.04
C PRO A 28 -11.08 -6.64 -19.04
N VAL A 29 -10.35 -6.62 -17.91
CA VAL A 29 -10.51 -7.62 -16.85
C VAL A 29 -11.91 -7.53 -16.23
N LEU A 30 -12.41 -6.33 -15.97
CA LEU A 30 -13.76 -6.11 -15.47
C LEU A 30 -14.83 -6.61 -16.46
N TYR A 31 -14.64 -6.39 -17.75
CA TYR A 31 -15.55 -6.93 -18.79
C TYR A 31 -15.56 -8.46 -18.83
N ILE A 32 -14.38 -9.10 -18.71
CA ILE A 32 -14.28 -10.56 -18.65
C ILE A 32 -15.02 -11.10 -17.42
N LEU A 33 -14.82 -10.49 -16.25
CA LEU A 33 -15.52 -10.87 -15.02
C LEU A 33 -17.04 -10.72 -15.15
N LEU A 34 -17.52 -9.63 -15.74
CA LEU A 34 -18.95 -9.43 -15.99
C LEU A 34 -19.52 -10.46 -16.97
N ALA A 35 -18.79 -10.74 -18.06
CA ALA A 35 -19.22 -11.75 -19.04
C ALA A 35 -19.25 -13.15 -18.40
N THR A 36 -18.24 -13.49 -17.58
CA THR A 36 -18.21 -14.77 -16.85
C THR A 36 -19.37 -14.84 -15.85
N SER A 37 -19.66 -13.75 -15.13
CA SER A 37 -20.80 -13.66 -14.21
C SER A 37 -22.13 -13.92 -14.94
N PHE A 38 -22.31 -13.32 -16.11
CA PHE A 38 -23.52 -13.50 -16.93
C PHE A 38 -23.69 -14.97 -17.37
N VAL A 39 -22.62 -15.58 -17.89
CA VAL A 39 -22.64 -17.00 -18.30
C VAL A 39 -22.91 -17.92 -17.09
N SER A 40 -22.27 -17.67 -15.96
CA SER A 40 -22.47 -18.43 -14.72
C SER A 40 -23.92 -18.35 -14.23
N ASN A 41 -24.57 -17.18 -14.38
CA ASN A 41 -25.94 -17.01 -14.02
C ASN A 41 -26.89 -17.86 -14.91
N ILE A 42 -26.63 -17.90 -16.22
CA ILE A 42 -27.40 -18.76 -17.16
C ILE A 42 -27.24 -20.23 -16.82
N LEU A 43 -26.05 -20.66 -16.38
CA LEU A 43 -25.76 -22.03 -15.97
C LEU A 43 -26.32 -22.40 -14.57
N GLY A 44 -26.97 -21.46 -13.88
CA GLY A 44 -27.50 -21.67 -12.54
C GLY A 44 -26.46 -21.66 -11.43
N LEU A 45 -25.21 -21.25 -11.71
CA LEU A 45 -24.12 -21.13 -10.73
C LEU A 45 -24.23 -19.81 -9.94
N THR A 46 -25.31 -19.67 -9.16
CA THR A 46 -25.66 -18.42 -8.46
C THR A 46 -24.59 -17.94 -7.51
N ASN A 47 -23.94 -18.83 -6.77
CA ASN A 47 -22.83 -18.48 -5.85
C ASN A 47 -21.64 -17.87 -6.59
N LEU A 48 -21.28 -18.44 -7.75
CA LEU A 48 -20.18 -17.91 -8.56
C LEU A 48 -20.54 -16.54 -9.17
N THR A 49 -21.79 -16.40 -9.64
CA THR A 49 -22.31 -15.14 -10.13
C THR A 49 -22.24 -14.03 -9.09
N ASP A 50 -22.72 -14.32 -7.86
CA ASP A 50 -22.72 -13.37 -6.74
C ASP A 50 -21.29 -12.96 -6.36
N LEU A 51 -20.35 -13.92 -6.29
CA LEU A 51 -18.94 -13.66 -6.02
C LEU A 51 -18.32 -12.75 -7.10
N MET A 52 -18.55 -13.03 -8.38
CA MET A 52 -18.04 -12.22 -9.49
C MET A 52 -18.61 -10.81 -9.46
N LEU A 53 -19.90 -10.64 -9.21
CA LEU A 53 -20.54 -9.33 -9.06
C LEU A 53 -20.00 -8.57 -7.85
N LYS A 54 -19.83 -9.22 -6.71
CA LYS A 54 -19.20 -8.61 -5.53
C LYS A 54 -17.81 -8.09 -5.84
N VAL A 55 -16.97 -8.89 -6.52
CA VAL A 55 -15.61 -8.47 -6.90
C VAL A 55 -15.64 -7.28 -7.85
N VAL A 56 -16.51 -7.27 -8.85
CA VAL A 56 -16.61 -6.16 -9.80
C VAL A 56 -17.11 -4.89 -9.13
N ILE A 57 -18.22 -4.95 -8.40
CA ILE A 57 -18.87 -3.75 -7.82
C ILE A 57 -18.04 -3.22 -6.65
N LYS A 58 -17.75 -4.05 -5.66
CA LYS A 58 -17.00 -3.64 -4.47
C LYS A 58 -15.55 -3.34 -4.81
N GLY A 59 -14.92 -4.14 -5.69
CA GLY A 59 -13.54 -3.94 -6.10
C GLY A 59 -13.34 -2.66 -6.91
N SER A 60 -14.21 -2.35 -7.86
CA SER A 60 -14.13 -1.10 -8.64
C SER A 60 -14.38 0.13 -7.76
N SER A 61 -15.37 0.07 -6.88
CA SER A 61 -15.68 1.14 -5.92
C SER A 61 -14.47 1.40 -5.00
N LEU A 62 -13.90 0.35 -4.40
CA LEU A 62 -12.71 0.48 -3.58
C LEU A 62 -11.55 1.12 -4.35
N PHE A 63 -11.33 0.70 -5.60
CA PHE A 63 -10.23 1.20 -6.39
C PHE A 63 -10.33 2.72 -6.61
N VAL A 64 -11.54 3.22 -6.89
CA VAL A 64 -11.81 4.66 -7.03
C VAL A 64 -11.53 5.41 -5.72
N VAL A 65 -12.05 4.88 -4.60
CA VAL A 65 -11.85 5.49 -3.27
C VAL A 65 -10.36 5.48 -2.89
N LEU A 66 -9.68 4.35 -3.06
CA LEU A 66 -8.25 4.23 -2.75
C LEU A 66 -7.41 5.18 -3.61
N TYR A 67 -7.74 5.31 -4.89
CA TYR A 67 -7.09 6.27 -5.78
C TYR A 67 -7.26 7.72 -5.28
N GLY A 68 -8.47 8.09 -4.87
CA GLY A 68 -8.76 9.41 -4.30
C GLY A 68 -7.95 9.66 -3.02
N ILE A 69 -7.91 8.69 -2.11
CA ILE A 69 -7.12 8.77 -0.87
C ILE A 69 -5.63 8.92 -1.17
N LEU A 70 -5.08 8.11 -2.08
CA LEU A 70 -3.67 8.21 -2.48
C LEU A 70 -3.32 9.57 -3.09
N MET A 71 -4.23 10.13 -3.88
CA MET A 71 -4.05 11.45 -4.47
C MET A 71 -4.01 12.55 -3.41
N ILE A 72 -4.93 12.49 -2.43
CA ILE A 72 -5.00 13.45 -1.32
C ILE A 72 -3.77 13.30 -0.41
N LEU A 73 -3.46 12.11 0.07
CA LEU A 73 -2.32 11.86 0.95
C LEU A 73 -0.99 12.21 0.28
N GLY A 74 -0.82 11.83 -0.99
CA GLY A 74 0.37 12.21 -1.77
C GLY A 74 0.50 13.73 -1.91
N GLY A 75 -0.60 14.43 -2.17
CA GLY A 75 -0.63 15.90 -2.25
C GLY A 75 -0.29 16.57 -0.92
N LEU A 76 -0.88 16.12 0.17
CA LEU A 76 -0.61 16.62 1.52
C LEU A 76 0.86 16.37 1.93
N THR A 77 1.37 15.15 1.71
CA THR A 77 2.76 14.82 2.04
C THR A 77 3.74 15.70 1.29
N THR A 78 3.55 15.85 -0.01
CA THR A 78 4.41 16.72 -0.85
C THR A 78 4.30 18.18 -0.43
N GLY A 79 3.09 18.67 -0.15
CA GLY A 79 2.85 20.05 0.33
C GLY A 79 3.49 20.31 1.68
N SER A 80 3.35 19.39 2.63
CA SER A 80 3.96 19.50 3.97
C SER A 80 5.48 19.50 3.89
N ILE A 81 6.08 18.60 3.12
CA ILE A 81 7.52 18.56 2.90
C ILE A 81 8.01 19.86 2.27
N HIS A 82 7.30 20.36 1.25
CA HIS A 82 7.67 21.63 0.61
C HIS A 82 7.59 22.80 1.57
N TYR A 83 6.53 22.90 2.38
CA TYR A 83 6.36 23.93 3.38
C TYR A 83 7.47 23.90 4.45
N TYR A 84 7.80 22.72 4.97
CA TYR A 84 8.85 22.56 5.96
C TYR A 84 10.22 22.97 5.41
N PHE A 85 10.56 22.49 4.23
CA PHE A 85 11.87 22.75 3.62
C PHE A 85 11.99 24.17 3.06
N SER A 86 10.90 24.89 2.80
CA SER A 86 10.96 26.30 2.42
C SER A 86 11.35 27.24 3.57
N LYS A 87 11.19 26.78 4.82
CA LYS A 87 11.62 27.52 6.03
C LYS A 87 13.08 27.28 6.39
N LEU A 88 13.72 26.26 5.84
CA LEU A 88 15.09 25.87 6.13
C LEU A 88 15.98 26.33 4.98
N GLU A 89 16.69 27.47 5.16
CA GLU A 89 17.49 28.13 4.10
C GLU A 89 18.70 27.32 3.57
N LYS A 90 19.08 26.19 4.21
CA LYS A 90 20.32 25.46 3.90
C LYS A 90 20.14 23.97 3.58
N VAL A 91 18.93 23.50 3.26
CA VAL A 91 18.74 22.07 2.99
C VAL A 91 18.98 21.74 1.53
N ASP A 92 19.85 20.77 1.29
CA ASP A 92 20.19 20.27 -0.03
C ASP A 92 18.93 19.74 -0.75
N PHE A 93 18.75 20.17 -2.00
CA PHE A 93 17.65 19.76 -2.88
C PHE A 93 17.57 18.21 -3.06
N GLN A 94 18.71 17.52 -3.01
CA GLN A 94 18.78 16.07 -3.11
C GLN A 94 18.11 15.39 -1.90
N TYR A 95 18.33 15.93 -0.69
CA TYR A 95 17.75 15.39 0.54
C TYR A 95 16.24 15.53 0.59
N LYS A 96 15.69 16.67 0.15
CA LYS A 96 14.27 16.89 0.00
C LYS A 96 13.61 15.87 -0.93
N ASN A 97 14.20 15.66 -2.11
CA ASN A 97 13.67 14.69 -3.09
C ASN A 97 13.72 13.25 -2.56
N PHE A 98 14.76 12.92 -1.78
CA PHE A 98 14.88 11.61 -1.15
C PHE A 98 13.75 11.35 -0.15
N ILE A 99 13.48 12.30 0.76
CA ILE A 99 12.40 12.20 1.75
C ILE A 99 11.04 12.10 1.07
N GLU A 100 10.76 12.96 0.08
CA GLU A 100 9.50 12.91 -0.66
C GLU A 100 9.28 11.57 -1.34
N LYS A 101 10.33 11.02 -1.98
CA LYS A 101 10.27 9.72 -2.63
C LYS A 101 10.00 8.60 -1.63
N LYS A 102 10.68 8.60 -0.48
CA LYS A 102 10.50 7.59 0.58
C LYS A 102 9.10 7.67 1.21
N ALA A 103 8.65 8.87 1.58
CA ALA A 103 7.31 9.06 2.13
C ALA A 103 6.21 8.60 1.15
N THR A 104 6.35 8.93 -0.14
CA THR A 104 5.41 8.46 -1.17
C THR A 104 5.46 6.93 -1.32
N GLN A 105 6.64 6.31 -1.25
CA GLN A 105 6.77 4.85 -1.30
C GLN A 105 6.05 4.19 -0.11
N PHE A 106 6.18 4.71 1.09
CA PHE A 106 5.47 4.23 2.27
C PHE A 106 3.96 4.27 2.09
N ILE A 107 3.40 5.41 1.65
CA ILE A 107 1.96 5.56 1.40
C ILE A 107 1.48 4.52 0.39
N VAL A 108 2.22 4.29 -0.68
CA VAL A 108 1.88 3.33 -1.73
C VAL A 108 1.92 1.89 -1.20
N ILE A 109 2.92 1.53 -0.39
CA ILE A 109 3.01 0.18 0.22
C ILE A 109 1.80 -0.07 1.14
N PHE A 110 1.47 0.88 2.00
CA PHE A 110 0.28 0.77 2.87
C PHE A 110 -1.02 0.63 2.08
N ALA A 111 -1.16 1.38 1.00
CA ALA A 111 -2.33 1.30 0.13
C ALA A 111 -2.47 -0.07 -0.54
N TYR A 112 -1.36 -0.65 -1.02
CA TYR A 112 -1.37 -2.02 -1.56
C TYR A 112 -1.70 -3.06 -0.50
N GLY A 113 -1.14 -2.92 0.72
CA GLY A 113 -1.49 -3.80 1.84
C GLY A 113 -2.98 -3.76 2.15
N PHE A 114 -3.55 -2.56 2.24
CA PHE A 114 -4.99 -2.37 2.48
C PHE A 114 -5.84 -2.96 1.34
N LEU A 115 -5.43 -2.77 0.08
CA LEU A 115 -6.12 -3.33 -1.08
C LEU A 115 -6.14 -4.86 -1.04
N ILE A 116 -5.01 -5.50 -0.72
CA ILE A 116 -4.92 -6.97 -0.61
C ILE A 116 -5.86 -7.47 0.48
N ILE A 117 -5.82 -6.89 1.69
CA ILE A 117 -6.69 -7.27 2.80
C ILE A 117 -8.17 -7.16 2.41
N TYR A 118 -8.54 -6.07 1.78
CA TYR A 118 -9.92 -5.86 1.37
C TYR A 118 -10.38 -6.81 0.25
N LEU A 119 -9.51 -7.13 -0.71
CA LEU A 119 -9.80 -8.15 -1.73
C LEU A 119 -10.02 -9.52 -1.10
N LEU A 120 -9.21 -9.90 -0.11
CA LEU A 120 -9.40 -11.16 0.62
C LEU A 120 -10.76 -11.18 1.35
N GLN A 121 -11.21 -10.05 1.89
CA GLN A 121 -12.53 -9.93 2.51
C GLN A 121 -13.69 -10.03 1.50
N ILE A 122 -13.54 -9.44 0.29
CA ILE A 122 -14.57 -9.55 -0.77
C ILE A 122 -14.75 -10.99 -1.21
N ILE A 123 -13.66 -11.78 -1.26
CA ILE A 123 -13.66 -13.18 -1.71
C ILE A 123 -14.05 -14.13 -0.56
N ASP A 124 -14.29 -13.62 0.64
CA ASP A 124 -14.58 -14.37 1.86
C ASP A 124 -13.47 -15.38 2.26
N VAL A 125 -12.22 -15.11 1.86
CA VAL A 125 -11.04 -15.94 2.15
C VAL A 125 -10.17 -15.34 3.26
N TYR A 126 -10.48 -14.14 3.72
CA TYR A 126 -9.69 -13.40 4.71
C TYR A 126 -9.48 -14.20 6.00
N ASP A 127 -10.54 -14.78 6.56
CA ASP A 127 -10.45 -15.55 7.82
C ASP A 127 -9.61 -16.81 7.66
N VAL A 128 -9.73 -17.50 6.54
CA VAL A 128 -8.94 -18.70 6.23
C VAL A 128 -7.46 -18.34 6.13
N VAL A 129 -7.14 -17.25 5.41
CA VAL A 129 -5.75 -16.79 5.23
C VAL A 129 -5.15 -16.32 6.57
N THR A 130 -5.91 -15.57 7.35
CA THR A 130 -5.45 -15.08 8.66
C THR A 130 -5.22 -16.20 9.66
N LEU A 131 -6.10 -17.22 9.70
CA LEU A 131 -5.90 -18.41 10.51
C LEU A 131 -4.66 -19.17 10.07
N TRP A 132 -4.51 -19.41 8.78
CA TRP A 132 -3.33 -20.10 8.25
C TRP A 132 -2.03 -19.35 8.55
N VAL A 133 -2.00 -18.04 8.35
CA VAL A 133 -0.83 -17.20 8.69
C VAL A 133 -0.55 -17.22 10.19
N LYS A 134 -1.58 -17.16 11.04
CA LYS A 134 -1.43 -17.24 12.48
C LYS A 134 -0.86 -18.58 12.90
N ASP A 135 -1.40 -19.67 12.37
CA ASP A 135 -0.91 -21.02 12.67
C ASP A 135 0.54 -21.19 12.22
N PHE A 136 0.87 -20.73 11.01
CA PHE A 136 2.24 -20.78 10.50
C PHE A 136 3.25 -19.99 11.36
N ILE A 137 2.86 -18.79 11.81
CA ILE A 137 3.71 -17.94 12.66
C ILE A 137 3.86 -18.52 14.07
N SER A 138 2.82 -19.22 14.57
CA SER A 138 2.76 -19.79 15.92
C SER A 138 3.34 -21.18 16.01
N GLN A 139 3.66 -21.84 14.89
CA GLN A 139 4.26 -23.18 14.91
C GLN A 139 5.59 -23.18 15.66
N PRO A 140 5.75 -24.05 16.67
CA PRO A 140 7.00 -24.18 17.39
C PRO A 140 8.05 -24.87 16.50
N ILE A 141 9.21 -24.27 16.42
CA ILE A 141 10.40 -24.86 15.81
C ILE A 141 11.27 -25.35 16.97
N GLU A 142 11.44 -26.67 17.08
CA GLU A 142 12.24 -27.27 18.13
C GLU A 142 13.64 -27.58 17.61
N ILE A 143 14.64 -26.98 18.24
CA ILE A 143 16.07 -27.30 17.99
C ILE A 143 16.68 -27.73 19.30
N GLY A 144 16.74 -29.03 19.52
CA GLY A 144 17.23 -29.62 20.78
C GLY A 144 16.28 -29.32 21.96
N VAL A 145 16.78 -28.60 22.95
CA VAL A 145 16.03 -28.23 24.18
C VAL A 145 15.33 -26.90 24.05
N ILE A 146 15.61 -26.15 22.98
CA ILE A 146 15.09 -24.78 22.77
C ILE A 146 13.94 -24.84 21.75
N SER A 147 12.77 -24.34 22.17
CA SER A 147 11.62 -24.12 21.29
C SER A 147 11.40 -22.63 21.04
N PHE A 148 11.27 -22.24 19.79
CA PHE A 148 10.93 -20.87 19.40
C PHE A 148 9.94 -20.90 18.24
N THR A 149 9.14 -19.84 18.10
CA THR A 149 8.19 -19.70 16.99
C THR A 149 8.72 -18.67 15.98
N LEU A 150 8.26 -18.76 14.73
CA LEU A 150 8.53 -17.71 13.74
C LEU A 150 8.05 -16.35 14.25
N GLY A 151 6.94 -16.31 15.00
CA GLY A 151 6.43 -15.10 15.63
C GLY A 151 7.40 -14.47 16.63
N SER A 152 8.08 -15.28 17.46
CA SER A 152 9.07 -14.77 18.41
C SER A 152 10.29 -14.19 17.70
N ILE A 153 10.74 -14.81 16.60
CA ILE A 153 11.85 -14.30 15.79
C ILE A 153 11.46 -12.97 15.13
N LEU A 154 10.28 -12.90 14.52
CA LEU A 154 9.79 -11.67 13.89
C LEU A 154 9.61 -10.53 14.91
N SER A 155 9.08 -10.85 16.10
CA SER A 155 8.95 -9.88 17.19
C SER A 155 10.30 -9.36 17.65
N PHE A 156 11.28 -10.25 17.82
CA PHE A 156 12.64 -9.87 18.18
C PHE A 156 13.27 -8.95 17.14
N LEU A 157 13.17 -9.31 15.85
CA LEU A 157 13.69 -8.47 14.75
C LEU A 157 12.99 -7.10 14.70
N THR A 158 11.69 -7.07 14.94
CA THR A 158 10.91 -5.81 14.95
C THR A 158 11.37 -4.89 16.09
N ILE A 159 11.58 -5.43 17.28
CA ILE A 159 12.09 -4.69 18.44
C ILE A 159 13.51 -4.19 18.16
N LEU A 160 14.35 -5.02 17.60
CA LEU A 160 15.75 -4.69 17.29
C LEU A 160 15.83 -3.55 16.25
N ILE A 161 15.08 -3.65 15.16
CA ILE A 161 15.00 -2.61 14.13
C ILE A 161 14.40 -1.31 14.70
N GLY A 162 13.32 -1.43 15.48
CA GLY A 162 12.68 -0.30 16.15
C GLY A 162 13.65 0.43 17.09
N SER A 163 14.39 -0.31 17.91
CA SER A 163 15.41 0.25 18.80
C SER A 163 16.52 0.98 18.03
N PHE A 164 16.98 0.39 16.92
CA PHE A 164 17.99 1.02 16.08
C PHE A 164 17.51 2.33 15.46
N ILE A 165 16.27 2.36 14.97
CA ILE A 165 15.67 3.57 14.39
C ILE A 165 15.52 4.66 15.46
N ILE A 166 15.00 4.31 16.65
CA ILE A 166 14.82 5.26 17.76
C ILE A 166 16.17 5.81 18.21
N THR A 167 17.16 4.96 18.40
CA THR A 167 18.50 5.38 18.82
C THR A 167 19.15 6.30 17.78
N SER A 168 19.04 5.97 16.50
CA SER A 168 19.54 6.80 15.40
C SER A 168 18.85 8.16 15.33
N PHE A 169 17.56 8.21 15.65
CA PHE A 169 16.80 9.46 15.69
C PHE A 169 17.19 10.33 16.87
N ILE A 170 17.34 9.75 18.07
CA ILE A 170 17.77 10.45 19.28
C ILE A 170 19.20 11.01 19.14
N SER A 171 20.14 10.19 18.61
CA SER A 171 21.50 10.64 18.36
C SER A 171 21.55 11.88 17.47
N LYS A 172 20.76 11.90 16.39
CA LYS A 172 20.69 13.08 15.50
C LYS A 172 20.08 14.33 16.12
N ILE A 173 19.24 14.17 17.15
CA ILE A 173 18.67 15.31 17.89
C ILE A 173 19.69 15.86 18.88
N ILE A 174 20.55 15.01 19.46
CA ILE A 174 21.54 15.41 20.45
C ILE A 174 22.78 16.03 19.78
N ASP A 175 23.17 15.54 18.60
CA ASP A 175 24.35 15.98 17.85
C ASP A 175 24.10 17.24 16.97
N GLY A 176 22.86 17.73 16.85
CA GLY A 176 22.49 18.93 16.09
C GLY A 176 22.12 20.09 16.97
#